data_2584e885e2b62ff26e75dcc7115c3010
#
_entry.id   2584e885e2b62ff26e75dcc7115c3010
#
_cell.length_a   1.000
_cell.length_b   1.000
_cell.length_c   1.000
_cell.angle_alpha   90.00
_cell.angle_beta   90.00
_cell.angle_gamma   90.00
#
_symmetry.space_group_name_H-M   'P 1'
#
loop_
_entity.id
_entity.type
_entity.pdbx_description
1 polymer ?
#
loop_
_entity_poly.entity_id
_entity_poly.type
_entity_poly.pdbx_seq_one_letter_code
_entity_poly.pdbx_strand_id
1 'polypeptide(L)'
;MLLSYNADLLPRVRMLGRINYTEPWIHFSRTIDEYVLYVIRDGNMYLQEDGIFYHLKAGDFFLLEPGLCHEGYQRAACNYYYAHFTHPEMARMKDEDAAMALLAEKRRLSLVSYNLDEADPTDSITYLPKQFHLPGSEFNTILRTALDCYNAREEHYKRRTAALLHSFFLEVAHEHLLARGAAQGKKLKKSEVVAERLLHYLNENYTRPL
;
A
#
# COMPACT_ATOMS: atom_id res chain seq x y z
N MET A 1 11.02 -3.77 -6.24
CA MET A 1 11.37 -4.07 -4.82
C MET A 1 10.09 -4.14 -4.01
N LEU A 2 9.93 -5.20 -3.21
CA LEU A 2 8.78 -5.46 -2.35
C LEU A 2 9.20 -5.54 -0.88
N LEU A 3 8.29 -5.14 -0.01
CA LEU A 3 8.37 -5.35 1.43
C LEU A 3 7.24 -6.30 1.85
N SER A 4 7.55 -7.34 2.63
CA SER A 4 6.54 -8.13 3.33
C SER A 4 5.92 -7.29 4.44
N TYR A 5 4.63 -7.47 4.67
CA TYR A 5 3.85 -6.76 5.67
C TYR A 5 2.87 -7.72 6.31
N ASN A 6 2.95 -7.90 7.64
CA ASN A 6 1.96 -8.71 8.35
C ASN A 6 0.67 -7.91 8.56
N ALA A 7 -0.39 -8.32 7.90
CA ALA A 7 -1.69 -7.65 7.91
C ALA A 7 -2.51 -7.88 9.19
N ASP A 8 -2.13 -8.80 10.08
CA ASP A 8 -2.78 -8.97 11.38
C ASP A 8 -2.32 -7.91 12.39
N LEU A 9 -1.25 -7.18 12.07
CA LEU A 9 -0.65 -6.20 12.96
C LEU A 9 -0.83 -4.78 12.42
N LEU A 10 -1.38 -3.90 13.24
CA LEU A 10 -1.48 -2.49 12.88
C LEU A 10 -0.12 -1.78 12.98
N PRO A 11 0.19 -0.86 12.04
CA PRO A 11 1.36 -0.01 12.14
C PRO A 11 1.26 0.89 13.38
N ARG A 12 2.41 1.21 13.98
CA ARG A 12 2.49 2.21 15.06
C ARG A 12 2.79 3.57 14.45
N VAL A 13 1.76 4.37 14.24
CA VAL A 13 1.88 5.70 13.64
C VAL A 13 2.45 6.67 14.70
N ARG A 14 3.63 7.24 14.40
CA ARG A 14 4.22 8.32 15.20
C ARG A 14 3.69 9.66 14.74
N MET A 15 3.68 9.90 13.43
CA MET A 15 3.29 11.17 12.84
C MET A 15 2.63 10.95 11.48
N LEU A 16 1.57 11.70 11.23
CA LEU A 16 0.92 11.79 9.93
C LEU A 16 0.70 13.27 9.61
N GLY A 17 1.00 13.67 8.40
CA GLY A 17 0.87 15.06 7.98
C GLY A 17 0.73 15.23 6.48
N ARG A 18 0.52 16.48 6.10
CA ARG A 18 0.52 16.94 4.72
C ARG A 18 1.35 18.20 4.62
N ILE A 19 2.20 18.28 3.62
CA ILE A 19 3.02 19.45 3.32
C ILE A 19 2.71 19.92 1.90
N ASN A 20 2.72 21.25 1.74
CA ASN A 20 2.56 21.89 0.45
C ASN A 20 3.67 22.93 0.28
N TYR A 21 4.75 22.53 -0.39
CA TYR A 21 5.81 23.43 -0.82
C TYR A 21 5.44 24.02 -2.18
N THR A 22 5.08 25.28 -2.21
CA THR A 22 4.79 26.04 -3.45
C THR A 22 6.07 26.51 -4.13
N GLU A 23 7.14 26.73 -3.34
CA GLU A 23 8.47 27.10 -3.83
C GLU A 23 9.37 25.86 -3.93
N PRO A 24 10.35 25.87 -4.87
CA PRO A 24 11.27 24.75 -5.01
C PRO A 24 12.07 24.47 -3.73
N TRP A 25 11.81 23.33 -3.14
CA TRP A 25 12.41 22.83 -1.91
C TRP A 25 13.25 21.58 -2.20
N ILE A 26 14.22 21.28 -1.33
CA ILE A 26 15.02 20.04 -1.39
C ILE A 26 14.94 19.33 -0.06
N HIS A 27 14.76 18.01 -0.11
CA HIS A 27 14.71 17.17 1.10
C HIS A 27 16.10 17.16 1.76
N PHE A 28 16.15 17.38 3.06
CA PHE A 28 17.41 17.33 3.82
C PHE A 28 17.89 15.89 4.03
N SER A 29 19.22 15.74 4.17
CA SER A 29 19.85 14.45 4.42
C SER A 29 19.60 13.98 5.85
N ARG A 30 19.19 12.72 6.01
CA ARG A 30 19.01 12.08 7.33
C ARG A 30 18.94 10.56 7.24
N THR A 31 19.16 9.91 8.38
CA THR A 31 18.87 8.49 8.63
C THR A 31 17.88 8.40 9.80
N ILE A 32 16.84 7.61 9.67
CA ILE A 32 15.81 7.44 10.71
C ILE A 32 15.48 5.95 10.89
N ASP A 33 15.03 5.59 12.10
CA ASP A 33 14.72 4.20 12.47
C ASP A 33 13.22 3.86 12.30
N GLU A 34 12.58 4.51 11.33
CA GLU A 34 11.17 4.35 11.02
C GLU A 34 10.97 4.24 9.52
N TYR A 35 9.90 3.59 9.11
CA TYR A 35 9.39 3.73 7.75
C TYR A 35 8.79 5.12 7.56
N VAL A 36 9.00 5.72 6.38
CA VAL A 36 8.29 6.94 6.00
C VAL A 36 7.54 6.69 4.71
N LEU A 37 6.22 6.81 4.79
CA LEU A 37 5.36 6.88 3.62
C LEU A 37 5.41 8.28 3.02
N TYR A 38 5.53 8.37 1.70
CA TYR A 38 5.18 9.54 0.91
C TYR A 38 4.11 9.18 -0.10
N VAL A 39 3.10 10.05 -0.25
CA VAL A 39 2.13 10.00 -1.34
C VAL A 39 2.06 11.39 -1.96
N ILE A 40 2.54 11.49 -3.19
CA ILE A 40 2.64 12.75 -3.90
C ILE A 40 1.26 13.12 -4.46
N ARG A 41 0.78 14.31 -4.11
CA ARG A 41 -0.50 14.83 -4.59
C ARG A 41 -0.35 15.72 -5.81
N ASP A 42 0.74 16.50 -5.83
CA ASP A 42 1.02 17.44 -6.90
C ASP A 42 2.51 17.80 -6.91
N GLY A 43 3.04 18.15 -8.07
CA GLY A 43 4.45 18.47 -8.23
C GLY A 43 5.36 17.25 -8.28
N ASN A 44 6.61 17.43 -7.89
CA ASN A 44 7.66 16.43 -7.98
C ASN A 44 8.49 16.38 -6.69
N MET A 45 9.00 15.19 -6.35
CA MET A 45 9.98 15.00 -5.29
C MET A 45 11.13 14.14 -5.82
N TYR A 46 12.35 14.61 -5.62
CA TYR A 46 13.56 13.94 -6.07
C TYR A 46 14.35 13.49 -4.84
N LEU A 47 14.33 12.18 -4.60
CA LEU A 47 14.99 11.55 -3.44
C LEU A 47 16.03 10.55 -3.90
N GLN A 48 17.11 10.44 -3.13
CA GLN A 48 17.94 9.25 -3.12
C GLN A 48 17.81 8.56 -1.77
N GLU A 49 17.88 7.23 -1.76
CA GLU A 49 17.98 6.42 -0.55
C GLU A 49 19.03 5.35 -0.79
N ASP A 50 20.05 5.32 0.06
CA ASP A 50 21.18 4.38 -0.03
C ASP A 50 21.81 4.32 -1.44
N GLY A 51 21.98 5.48 -2.07
CA GLY A 51 22.56 5.63 -3.41
C GLY A 51 21.61 5.33 -4.59
N ILE A 52 20.37 4.92 -4.33
CA ILE A 52 19.35 4.69 -5.36
C ILE A 52 18.50 5.94 -5.53
N PHE A 53 18.41 6.45 -6.77
CA PHE A 53 17.69 7.67 -7.11
C PHE A 53 16.24 7.40 -7.49
N TYR A 54 15.32 8.20 -6.94
CA TYR A 54 13.90 8.12 -7.18
C TYR A 54 13.36 9.48 -7.61
N HIS A 55 12.60 9.50 -8.69
CA HIS A 55 11.80 10.64 -9.11
C HIS A 55 10.34 10.31 -8.86
N LEU A 56 9.74 10.97 -7.86
CA LEU A 56 8.35 10.82 -7.48
C LEU A 56 7.52 11.96 -8.06
N LYS A 57 6.38 11.64 -8.63
CA LYS A 57 5.44 12.59 -9.24
C LYS A 57 4.04 12.40 -8.69
N ALA A 58 3.14 13.31 -9.02
CA ALA A 58 1.74 13.22 -8.60
C ALA A 58 1.15 11.82 -8.86
N GLY A 59 0.52 11.23 -7.82
CA GLY A 59 0.00 9.87 -7.81
C GLY A 59 0.98 8.81 -7.31
N ASP A 60 2.24 9.14 -7.08
CA ASP A 60 3.21 8.14 -6.61
C ASP A 60 3.12 7.92 -5.10
N PHE A 61 3.08 6.64 -4.75
CA PHE A 61 3.33 6.07 -3.43
C PHE A 61 4.81 5.70 -3.32
N PHE A 62 5.42 5.98 -2.18
CA PHE A 62 6.82 5.62 -1.91
C PHE A 62 7.05 5.36 -0.43
N LEU A 63 7.87 4.36 -0.11
CA LEU A 63 8.27 4.02 1.25
C LEU A 63 9.79 4.18 1.42
N LEU A 64 10.22 5.03 2.35
CA LEU A 64 11.57 5.02 2.89
C LEU A 64 11.69 3.93 3.96
N GLU A 65 12.86 3.28 4.02
CA GLU A 65 13.13 2.19 4.94
C GLU A 65 13.97 2.63 6.14
N PRO A 66 13.72 2.05 7.33
CA PRO A 66 14.50 2.38 8.52
C PRO A 66 15.98 2.05 8.34
N GLY A 67 16.84 2.89 8.92
CA GLY A 67 18.28 2.71 8.92
C GLY A 67 18.99 3.12 7.64
N LEU A 68 18.26 3.44 6.55
CA LEU A 68 18.86 3.90 5.30
C LEU A 68 18.99 5.42 5.28
N CYS A 69 20.13 5.92 4.79
CA CYS A 69 20.31 7.34 4.56
C CYS A 69 19.53 7.79 3.34
N HIS A 70 18.76 8.87 3.49
CA HIS A 70 18.01 9.46 2.39
C HIS A 70 18.17 10.98 2.36
N GLU A 71 18.14 11.54 1.16
CA GLU A 71 18.24 12.98 0.90
C GLU A 71 17.61 13.36 -0.43
N GLY A 72 17.31 14.64 -0.59
CA GLY A 72 16.92 15.19 -1.88
C GLY A 72 18.15 15.47 -2.74
N TYR A 73 18.05 15.21 -4.04
CA TYR A 73 19.14 15.54 -4.97
C TYR A 73 18.78 16.66 -5.96
N GLN A 74 17.50 17.06 -6.01
CA GLN A 74 17.04 18.16 -6.86
C GLN A 74 15.91 18.92 -6.17
N ARG A 75 15.88 20.26 -6.36
CA ARG A 75 14.81 21.11 -5.84
C ARG A 75 13.56 20.99 -6.71
N ALA A 76 12.39 20.94 -6.07
CA ALA A 76 11.10 21.02 -6.74
C ALA A 76 9.99 21.49 -5.78
N ALA A 77 8.93 22.04 -6.34
CA ALA A 77 7.67 22.25 -5.62
C ALA A 77 6.94 20.92 -5.50
N CYS A 78 6.37 20.65 -4.33
CA CYS A 78 5.71 19.37 -4.07
C CYS A 78 4.65 19.48 -2.97
N ASN A 79 3.49 18.89 -3.23
CA ASN A 79 2.42 18.70 -2.26
C ASN A 79 2.26 17.20 -2.00
N TYR A 80 2.40 16.77 -0.75
CA TYR A 80 2.40 15.36 -0.42
C TYR A 80 1.85 15.07 0.98
N TYR A 81 1.31 13.86 1.15
CA TYR A 81 1.12 13.25 2.46
C TYR A 81 2.39 12.54 2.89
N TYR A 82 2.63 12.53 4.19
CA TYR A 82 3.69 11.70 4.79
C TYR A 82 3.20 11.05 6.07
N ALA A 83 3.68 9.83 6.34
CA ALA A 83 3.47 9.17 7.61
C ALA A 83 4.76 8.52 8.09
N HIS A 84 5.14 8.79 9.33
CA HIS A 84 6.20 8.09 10.05
C HIS A 84 5.57 6.98 10.88
N PHE A 85 6.03 5.76 10.70
CA PHE A 85 5.49 4.61 11.41
C PHE A 85 6.53 3.50 11.57
N THR A 86 6.29 2.63 12.55
CA THR A 86 7.01 1.36 12.68
C THR A 86 6.04 0.20 12.52
N HIS A 87 6.54 -0.93 12.07
CA HIS A 87 5.80 -2.17 11.99
C HIS A 87 6.74 -3.33 12.36
N PRO A 88 6.37 -4.21 13.33
CA PRO A 88 7.30 -5.22 13.87
C PRO A 88 7.66 -6.30 12.85
N GLU A 89 6.76 -6.58 11.92
CA GLU A 89 6.90 -7.64 10.91
C GLU A 89 6.77 -7.07 9.50
N MET A 90 7.52 -6.04 9.20
CA MET A 90 7.69 -5.48 7.87
C MET A 90 9.17 -5.54 7.50
N ALA A 91 9.49 -6.15 6.37
CA ALA A 91 10.87 -6.35 5.94
C ALA A 91 10.99 -6.44 4.42
N ARG A 92 12.18 -6.12 3.90
CA ARG A 92 12.49 -6.28 2.48
C ARG A 92 12.44 -7.74 2.05
N MET A 93 11.75 -8.02 0.95
CA MET A 93 11.69 -9.36 0.35
C MET A 93 12.96 -9.69 -0.43
N LYS A 94 13.40 -10.95 -0.28
CA LYS A 94 14.55 -11.48 -1.04
C LYS A 94 14.14 -12.05 -2.40
N ASP A 95 12.99 -12.70 -2.46
CA ASP A 95 12.45 -13.34 -3.68
C ASP A 95 11.05 -12.80 -3.96
N GLU A 96 10.99 -11.80 -4.82
CA GLU A 96 9.74 -11.12 -5.19
C GLU A 96 8.87 -11.97 -6.10
N ASP A 97 9.47 -12.77 -6.97
CA ASP A 97 8.73 -13.58 -7.92
C ASP A 97 8.04 -14.75 -7.23
N ALA A 98 8.70 -15.39 -6.27
CA ALA A 98 8.08 -16.41 -5.43
C ALA A 98 6.91 -15.83 -4.60
N ALA A 99 7.08 -14.66 -4.01
CA ALA A 99 6.02 -13.97 -3.26
C ALA A 99 4.80 -13.69 -4.13
N MET A 100 5.01 -13.14 -5.32
CA MET A 100 3.92 -12.82 -6.24
C MET A 100 3.24 -14.07 -6.81
N ALA A 101 3.98 -15.15 -7.06
CA ALA A 101 3.42 -16.44 -7.48
C ALA A 101 2.52 -17.04 -6.40
N LEU A 102 2.93 -16.97 -5.13
CA LEU A 102 2.13 -17.41 -3.99
C LEU A 102 0.81 -16.64 -3.88
N LEU A 103 0.84 -15.30 -3.98
CA LEU A 103 -0.37 -14.48 -3.95
C LEU A 103 -1.32 -14.80 -5.11
N ALA A 104 -0.79 -14.98 -6.32
CA ALA A 104 -1.59 -15.33 -7.49
C ALA A 104 -2.27 -16.70 -7.32
N GLU A 105 -1.58 -17.68 -6.74
CA GLU A 105 -2.15 -19.01 -6.45
C GLU A 105 -3.21 -18.93 -5.35
N LYS A 106 -2.99 -18.15 -4.29
CA LYS A 106 -3.99 -17.92 -3.24
C LYS A 106 -5.26 -17.29 -3.79
N ARG A 107 -5.13 -16.26 -4.62
CA ARG A 107 -6.27 -15.63 -5.30
C ARG A 107 -7.04 -16.67 -6.12
N ARG A 108 -6.32 -17.56 -6.84
CA ARG A 108 -6.95 -18.65 -7.60
C ARG A 108 -7.70 -19.61 -6.69
N LEU A 109 -7.12 -20.00 -5.55
CA LEU A 109 -7.74 -20.91 -4.60
C LEU A 109 -8.96 -20.28 -3.93
N SER A 110 -8.93 -19.00 -3.56
CA SER A 110 -10.07 -18.30 -2.96
C SER A 110 -11.29 -18.25 -3.87
N LEU A 111 -11.10 -18.30 -5.20
CA LEU A 111 -12.21 -18.34 -6.17
C LEU A 111 -12.88 -19.71 -6.28
N VAL A 112 -12.23 -20.79 -5.80
CA VAL A 112 -12.74 -22.16 -5.93
C VAL A 112 -12.97 -22.86 -4.60
N SER A 113 -12.50 -22.30 -3.49
CA SER A 113 -12.68 -22.88 -2.15
C SER A 113 -13.77 -22.16 -1.39
N TYR A 114 -14.76 -22.94 -0.94
CA TYR A 114 -15.83 -22.49 -0.04
C TYR A 114 -15.54 -22.77 1.44
N ASN A 115 -14.33 -23.15 1.78
CA ASN A 115 -13.98 -23.45 3.17
C ASN A 115 -13.75 -22.12 3.92
N LEU A 116 -14.85 -21.56 4.44
CA LEU A 116 -14.86 -20.34 5.25
C LEU A 116 -14.26 -20.55 6.67
N ASP A 117 -14.02 -21.81 7.05
CA ASP A 117 -13.61 -22.17 8.41
C ASP A 117 -12.09 -22.39 8.59
N GLU A 118 -11.33 -22.41 7.52
CA GLU A 118 -9.87 -22.56 7.60
C GLU A 118 -9.19 -21.19 7.48
N ALA A 119 -8.76 -20.64 8.61
CA ALA A 119 -7.84 -19.52 8.63
C ALA A 119 -6.51 -19.96 7.96
N ASP A 120 -6.25 -19.43 6.75
CA ASP A 120 -4.95 -19.62 6.12
C ASP A 120 -3.91 -18.74 6.84
N PRO A 121 -2.94 -19.32 7.58
CA PRO A 121 -1.92 -18.54 8.30
C PRO A 121 -1.06 -17.67 7.36
N THR A 122 -1.16 -17.91 6.04
CA THR A 122 -0.48 -17.10 5.04
C THR A 122 -1.31 -15.92 4.56
N ASP A 123 -2.59 -15.79 4.95
CA ASP A 123 -3.42 -14.60 4.67
C ASP A 123 -2.93 -13.37 5.42
N SER A 124 -2.26 -13.57 6.53
CA SER A 124 -1.66 -12.50 7.32
C SER A 124 -0.54 -11.73 6.59
N ILE A 125 0.06 -12.30 5.54
CA ILE A 125 1.18 -11.66 4.85
C ILE A 125 0.73 -11.07 3.52
N THR A 126 0.89 -9.77 3.39
CA THR A 126 0.77 -9.04 2.12
C THR A 126 2.11 -8.41 1.72
N TYR A 127 2.19 -7.87 0.51
CA TYR A 127 3.42 -7.33 -0.04
C TYR A 127 3.19 -5.91 -0.57
N LEU A 128 3.94 -4.97 -0.03
CA LEU A 128 3.91 -3.57 -0.43
C LEU A 128 5.05 -3.26 -1.41
N PRO A 129 4.77 -2.59 -2.52
CA PRO A 129 5.83 -2.08 -3.39
C PRO A 129 6.59 -0.96 -2.69
N LYS A 130 7.89 -0.84 -2.94
CA LYS A 130 8.69 0.31 -2.50
C LYS A 130 8.21 1.61 -3.15
N GLN A 131 7.89 1.54 -4.43
CA GLN A 131 7.33 2.62 -5.24
C GLN A 131 6.20 2.06 -6.11
N PHE A 132 5.10 2.81 -6.20
CA PHE A 132 3.97 2.45 -7.05
C PHE A 132 3.20 3.69 -7.47
N HIS A 133 2.71 3.72 -8.70
CA HIS A 133 1.79 4.77 -9.14
C HIS A 133 0.35 4.34 -8.86
N LEU A 134 -0.31 5.07 -7.99
CA LEU A 134 -1.70 4.79 -7.55
C LEU A 134 -2.68 5.07 -8.70
N PRO A 135 -3.57 4.13 -9.03
CA PRO A 135 -4.41 4.22 -10.23
C PRO A 135 -5.56 5.23 -10.11
N GLY A 136 -5.89 5.68 -8.89
CA GLY A 136 -7.07 6.53 -8.68
C GLY A 136 -6.92 7.53 -7.55
N SER A 137 -7.95 8.37 -7.37
CA SER A 137 -8.00 9.41 -6.34
C SER A 137 -8.56 8.95 -4.99
N GLU A 138 -9.14 7.75 -4.90
CA GLU A 138 -9.71 7.13 -3.69
C GLU A 138 -8.68 7.01 -2.58
N PHE A 139 -7.42 6.73 -2.93
CA PHE A 139 -6.29 6.70 -2.00
C PHE A 139 -6.11 8.00 -1.23
N ASN A 140 -6.34 9.14 -1.89
CA ASN A 140 -6.31 10.45 -1.24
C ASN A 140 -7.43 10.61 -0.21
N THR A 141 -8.57 9.96 -0.42
CA THR A 141 -9.70 10.02 0.53
C THR A 141 -9.36 9.28 1.81
N ILE A 142 -8.77 8.09 1.73
CA ILE A 142 -8.33 7.34 2.92
C ILE A 142 -7.29 8.14 3.71
N LEU A 143 -6.27 8.69 3.04
CA LEU A 143 -5.22 9.46 3.70
C LEU A 143 -5.73 10.77 4.29
N ARG A 144 -6.69 11.45 3.64
CA ARG A 144 -7.34 12.64 4.19
C ARG A 144 -8.11 12.28 5.46
N THR A 145 -8.93 11.22 5.44
CA THR A 145 -9.67 10.75 6.62
C THR A 145 -8.72 10.37 7.76
N ALA A 146 -7.60 9.71 7.44
CA ALA A 146 -6.57 9.38 8.44
C ALA A 146 -5.94 10.64 9.04
N LEU A 147 -5.65 11.65 8.21
CA LEU A 147 -5.09 12.93 8.66
C LEU A 147 -6.08 13.72 9.52
N ASP A 148 -7.35 13.77 9.12
CA ASP A 148 -8.41 14.42 9.89
C ASP A 148 -8.55 13.76 11.28
N CYS A 149 -8.57 12.42 11.32
CA CYS A 149 -8.59 11.65 12.55
C CYS A 149 -7.34 11.92 13.43
N TYR A 150 -6.14 11.98 12.82
CA TYR A 150 -4.90 12.26 13.53
C TYR A 150 -4.88 13.66 14.12
N ASN A 151 -5.40 14.67 13.43
CA ASN A 151 -5.42 16.08 13.84
C ASN A 151 -6.51 16.35 14.89
N ALA A 152 -7.65 15.67 14.83
CA ALA A 152 -8.74 15.83 15.80
C ALA A 152 -8.32 15.46 17.23
N ARG A 153 -7.36 14.53 17.38
CA ARG A 153 -6.82 14.08 18.67
C ARG A 153 -7.86 13.61 19.68
N GLU A 154 -9.00 13.14 19.19
CA GLU A 154 -10.04 12.49 19.98
C GLU A 154 -9.55 11.17 20.58
N GLU A 155 -10.39 10.52 21.41
CA GLU A 155 -10.05 9.24 22.01
C GLU A 155 -9.63 8.20 20.94
N HIS A 156 -8.55 7.49 21.26
CA HIS A 156 -8.00 6.45 20.36
C HIS A 156 -7.53 6.93 18.98
N TYR A 157 -7.34 8.25 18.77
CA TYR A 157 -6.98 8.81 17.45
C TYR A 157 -5.79 8.10 16.79
N LYS A 158 -4.73 7.75 17.55
CA LYS A 158 -3.58 7.02 16.99
C LYS A 158 -3.95 5.62 16.50
N ARG A 159 -4.85 4.91 17.22
CA ARG A 159 -5.32 3.59 16.79
C ARG A 159 -6.24 3.68 15.58
N ARG A 160 -7.14 4.65 15.55
CA ARG A 160 -8.01 4.92 14.40
C ARG A 160 -7.18 5.32 13.17
N THR A 161 -6.19 6.20 13.33
CA THR A 161 -5.25 6.55 12.26
C THR A 161 -4.46 5.34 11.77
N ALA A 162 -3.98 4.47 12.67
CA ALA A 162 -3.27 3.26 12.33
C ALA A 162 -4.14 2.28 11.52
N ALA A 163 -5.41 2.12 11.88
CA ALA A 163 -6.36 1.28 11.14
C ALA A 163 -6.63 1.82 9.72
N LEU A 164 -6.76 3.14 9.58
CA LEU A 164 -6.92 3.79 8.27
C LEU A 164 -5.67 3.67 7.41
N LEU A 165 -4.48 3.85 8.00
CA LEU A 165 -3.22 3.65 7.28
C LEU A 165 -3.01 2.19 6.90
N HIS A 166 -3.42 1.26 7.76
CA HIS A 166 -3.41 -0.18 7.47
C HIS A 166 -4.33 -0.52 6.27
N SER A 167 -5.58 -0.02 6.28
CA SER A 167 -6.49 -0.16 5.13
C SER A 167 -5.89 0.41 3.84
N PHE A 168 -5.25 1.58 3.92
CA PHE A 168 -4.54 2.17 2.79
C PHE A 168 -3.43 1.23 2.25
N PHE A 169 -2.65 0.60 3.11
CA PHE A 169 -1.61 -0.35 2.68
C PHE A 169 -2.19 -1.59 2.00
N LEU A 170 -3.30 -2.12 2.50
CA LEU A 170 -3.96 -3.26 1.88
C LEU A 170 -4.47 -2.92 0.47
N GLU A 171 -5.04 -1.73 0.29
CA GLU A 171 -5.47 -1.26 -1.04
C GLU A 171 -4.28 -1.09 -1.99
N VAL A 172 -3.16 -0.50 -1.54
CA VAL A 172 -1.93 -0.39 -2.35
C VAL A 172 -1.40 -1.77 -2.76
N ALA A 173 -1.38 -2.73 -1.83
CA ALA A 173 -0.95 -4.10 -2.11
C ALA A 173 -1.86 -4.78 -3.14
N HIS A 174 -3.17 -4.61 -3.00
CA HIS A 174 -4.17 -5.15 -3.92
C HIS A 174 -3.99 -4.59 -5.34
N GLU A 175 -3.94 -3.27 -5.49
CA GLU A 175 -3.76 -2.62 -6.79
C GLU A 175 -2.43 -2.98 -7.45
N HIS A 176 -1.36 -3.07 -6.66
CA HIS A 176 -0.06 -3.51 -7.18
C HIS A 176 -0.12 -4.95 -7.71
N LEU A 177 -0.81 -5.85 -7.02
CA LEU A 177 -1.01 -7.24 -7.46
C LEU A 177 -1.82 -7.29 -8.77
N LEU A 178 -2.89 -6.49 -8.87
CA LEU A 178 -3.70 -6.37 -10.09
C LEU A 178 -2.87 -5.88 -11.28
N ALA A 179 -2.08 -4.82 -11.07
CA ALA A 179 -1.23 -4.24 -12.11
C ALA A 179 -0.17 -5.25 -12.62
N ARG A 180 0.46 -6.02 -11.72
CA ARG A 180 1.41 -7.09 -12.11
C ARG A 180 0.73 -8.24 -12.86
N GLY A 181 -0.43 -8.68 -12.41
CA GLY A 181 -1.22 -9.72 -13.08
C GLY A 181 -1.60 -9.32 -14.51
N ALA A 182 -2.01 -8.09 -14.70
CA ALA A 182 -2.31 -7.54 -16.03
C ALA A 182 -1.08 -7.48 -16.94
N ALA A 183 0.07 -7.07 -16.39
CA ALA A 183 1.34 -6.99 -17.14
C ALA A 183 1.90 -8.36 -17.57
N GLN A 184 1.63 -9.43 -16.80
CA GLN A 184 2.05 -10.78 -17.12
C GLN A 184 1.17 -11.48 -18.17
N GLY A 185 0.14 -10.82 -18.69
CA GLY A 185 -0.73 -11.36 -19.73
C GLY A 185 -1.54 -12.61 -19.32
N LYS A 186 -1.55 -12.96 -18.03
CA LYS A 186 -2.43 -13.98 -17.48
C LYS A 186 -3.87 -13.45 -17.45
N LYS A 187 -4.50 -13.42 -18.63
CA LYS A 187 -5.95 -13.35 -18.69
C LYS A 187 -6.49 -14.51 -17.85
N LEU A 188 -7.32 -14.21 -16.88
CA LEU A 188 -8.14 -15.21 -16.20
C LEU A 188 -8.71 -16.14 -17.29
N LYS A 189 -8.62 -17.45 -17.10
CA LYS A 189 -9.23 -18.39 -18.05
C LYS A 189 -10.71 -18.03 -18.13
N LYS A 190 -11.30 -18.18 -19.30
CA LYS A 190 -12.73 -17.85 -19.53
C LYS A 190 -13.63 -18.54 -18.49
N SER A 191 -13.24 -19.72 -18.02
CA SER A 191 -13.88 -20.46 -16.95
C SER A 191 -13.78 -19.79 -15.58
N GLU A 192 -12.67 -19.13 -15.25
CA GLU A 192 -12.47 -18.41 -13.99
C GLU A 192 -13.34 -17.15 -13.94
N VAL A 193 -13.42 -16.41 -15.05
CA VAL A 193 -14.33 -15.25 -15.19
C VAL A 193 -15.80 -15.66 -15.07
N VAL A 194 -16.17 -16.82 -15.62
CA VAL A 194 -17.54 -17.35 -15.53
C VAL A 194 -17.84 -17.78 -14.09
N ALA A 195 -16.90 -18.45 -13.42
CA ALA A 195 -17.06 -18.86 -12.02
C ALA A 195 -17.22 -17.64 -11.09
N GLU A 196 -16.38 -16.60 -11.26
CA GLU A 196 -16.47 -15.35 -10.49
C GLU A 196 -17.84 -14.67 -10.66
N ARG A 197 -18.35 -14.58 -11.88
CA ARG A 197 -19.68 -14.01 -12.17
C ARG A 197 -20.82 -14.86 -11.59
N LEU A 198 -20.70 -16.17 -11.63
CA LEU A 198 -21.68 -17.09 -11.07
C LEU A 198 -21.75 -16.97 -9.55
N LEU A 199 -20.57 -16.89 -8.89
CA LEU A 199 -20.47 -16.68 -7.44
C LEU A 199 -21.09 -15.36 -7.02
N HIS A 200 -20.76 -14.28 -7.73
CA HIS A 200 -21.34 -12.96 -7.47
C HIS A 200 -22.87 -12.99 -7.62
N TYR A 201 -23.38 -13.59 -8.69
CA TYR A 201 -24.82 -13.74 -8.92
C TYR A 201 -25.52 -14.57 -7.81
N LEU A 202 -24.91 -15.68 -7.39
CA LEU A 202 -25.43 -16.52 -6.32
C LEU A 202 -25.46 -15.76 -4.98
N ASN A 203 -24.40 -15.06 -4.64
CA ASN A 203 -24.33 -14.27 -3.41
C ASN A 203 -25.38 -13.14 -3.36
N GLU A 204 -25.69 -12.52 -4.50
CA GLU A 204 -26.70 -11.48 -4.56
C GLU A 204 -28.14 -12.02 -4.59
N ASN A 205 -28.33 -13.27 -4.99
CA ASN A 205 -29.65 -13.84 -5.24
C ASN A 205 -30.00 -15.09 -4.42
N TYR A 206 -29.10 -15.52 -3.48
CA TYR A 206 -29.32 -16.78 -2.73
C TYR A 206 -30.59 -16.80 -1.90
N THR A 207 -31.20 -15.65 -1.58
CA THR A 207 -32.49 -15.57 -0.86
C THR A 207 -33.71 -15.58 -1.78
N ARG A 208 -33.50 -15.57 -3.11
CA ARG A 208 -34.60 -15.58 -4.09
C ARG A 208 -34.85 -17.03 -4.55
N PRO A 209 -36.11 -17.48 -4.65
CA PRO A 209 -36.39 -18.77 -5.28
C PRO A 209 -35.91 -18.74 -6.74
N LEU A 210 -35.29 -19.83 -7.17
CA LEU A 210 -34.86 -20.06 -8.56
C LEU A 210 -36.07 -20.12 -9.50
#